data_3a58acacac02341cdc2da5a346d3c4d7
#
_entry.id   3a58acacac02341cdc2da5a346d3c4d7
#
_cell.length_a   1.000
_cell.length_b   1.000
_cell.length_c   1.000
_cell.angle_alpha   90.00
_cell.angle_beta   90.00
_cell.angle_gamma   90.00
#
_symmetry.space_group_name_H-M   'P 1'
#
loop_
_entity.id
_entity.type
_entity.pdbx_description
1 polymer ?
#
loop_
_entity_poly.entity_id
_entity_poly.type
_entity_poly.pdbx_seq_one_letter_code
_entity_poly.pdbx_strand_id
1 'polypeptide(L)'
;IYEASFIFDDIFVRVDLMNKTEKGWDIYEVKSSTRIRSYHEYDASIQWHVLKELNMFKINDIFIVTLNNKFSKKEIIDPIKFFNIDSVLDVVQSNHQEVKQKIIELKSIAASSEEPPIDIGPHCKKPHGCVYLDKCWPNNMNDINSVFRFYRMNLKKKISLYNQGIDTFEKVNDIDSLTSTQKNQMEAFRKAAPIIKKQEIKKFTDKIIYPISFFDFETFTDAVPLYD
;
A
#
# COMPACT_ATOMS: atom_id res chain seq x y z
N ILE A 1 23.37 -4.35 -17.75
CA ILE A 1 22.16 -4.54 -18.57
C ILE A 1 21.01 -3.87 -17.83
N TYR A 2 20.14 -3.21 -18.57
CA TYR A 2 18.95 -2.52 -18.04
C TYR A 2 17.70 -3.19 -18.59
N GLU A 3 16.63 -3.25 -17.79
CA GLU A 3 15.30 -3.72 -18.19
C GLU A 3 15.31 -5.11 -18.85
N ALA A 4 16.15 -6.01 -18.33
CA ALA A 4 16.31 -7.35 -18.89
C ALA A 4 15.07 -8.20 -18.61
N SER A 5 14.49 -8.75 -19.66
CA SER A 5 13.23 -9.51 -19.57
C SER A 5 13.48 -11.01 -19.66
N PHE A 6 12.80 -11.76 -18.80
CA PHE A 6 12.90 -13.22 -18.72
C PHE A 6 11.52 -13.84 -18.56
N ILE A 7 11.37 -15.04 -19.11
CA ILE A 7 10.16 -15.84 -18.98
C ILE A 7 10.54 -17.27 -18.56
N PHE A 8 9.90 -17.75 -17.53
CA PHE A 8 9.96 -19.15 -17.12
C PHE A 8 8.58 -19.60 -16.65
N ASP A 9 8.12 -20.74 -17.14
CA ASP A 9 6.83 -21.33 -16.78
C ASP A 9 5.66 -20.32 -16.83
N ASP A 10 5.59 -19.59 -17.97
CA ASP A 10 4.63 -18.50 -18.24
C ASP A 10 4.67 -17.31 -17.29
N ILE A 11 5.71 -17.23 -16.45
CA ILE A 11 5.93 -16.08 -15.57
C ILE A 11 6.93 -15.14 -16.24
N PHE A 12 6.47 -13.94 -16.53
CA PHE A 12 7.30 -12.87 -17.05
C PHE A 12 7.85 -12.01 -15.91
N VAL A 13 9.15 -11.76 -15.94
CA VAL A 13 9.81 -10.77 -15.07
C VAL A 13 10.67 -9.83 -15.89
N ARG A 14 10.82 -8.61 -15.40
CA ARG A 14 11.69 -7.60 -15.98
C ARG A 14 12.56 -7.02 -14.87
N VAL A 15 13.84 -7.28 -14.97
CA VAL A 15 14.85 -6.86 -13.99
C VAL A 15 15.33 -5.45 -14.31
N ASP A 16 15.25 -4.53 -13.36
CA ASP A 16 15.66 -3.13 -13.57
C ASP A 16 17.12 -3.02 -13.99
N LEU A 17 18.04 -3.65 -13.22
CA LEU A 17 19.47 -3.59 -13.49
C LEU A 17 20.12 -4.96 -13.24
N MET A 18 21.04 -5.33 -14.12
CA MET A 18 21.93 -6.48 -13.95
C MET A 18 23.39 -6.09 -14.17
N ASN A 19 24.23 -6.44 -13.24
CA ASN A 19 25.67 -6.22 -13.31
C ASN A 19 26.45 -7.53 -13.29
N LYS A 20 27.34 -7.73 -14.26
CA LYS A 20 28.20 -8.91 -14.32
C LYS A 20 29.44 -8.69 -13.47
N THR A 21 29.67 -9.59 -12.52
CA THR A 21 30.84 -9.61 -11.66
C THR A 21 31.67 -10.88 -11.91
N GLU A 22 32.83 -11.00 -11.31
CA GLU A 22 33.66 -12.21 -11.36
C GLU A 22 32.97 -13.43 -10.71
N LYS A 23 32.06 -13.18 -9.75
CA LYS A 23 31.34 -14.22 -8.99
C LYS A 23 30.06 -14.67 -9.65
N GLY A 24 29.52 -13.90 -10.60
CA GLY A 24 28.25 -14.14 -11.25
C GLY A 24 27.53 -12.81 -11.56
N TRP A 25 26.22 -12.83 -11.59
CA TRP A 25 25.40 -11.66 -11.85
C TRP A 25 24.77 -11.12 -10.57
N ASP A 26 24.93 -9.84 -10.36
CA ASP A 26 24.21 -9.07 -9.34
C ASP A 26 22.96 -8.48 -9.96
N ILE A 27 21.84 -8.66 -9.27
CA ILE A 27 20.51 -8.24 -9.69
C ILE A 27 20.08 -7.09 -8.79
N TYR A 28 19.52 -6.03 -9.39
CA TYR A 28 19.06 -4.85 -8.64
C TYR A 28 17.63 -4.52 -9.01
N GLU A 29 16.79 -4.44 -8.01
CA GLU A 29 15.41 -3.98 -8.10
C GLU A 29 15.29 -2.60 -7.47
N VAL A 30 14.84 -1.62 -8.24
CA VAL A 30 14.79 -0.21 -7.83
C VAL A 30 13.39 0.17 -7.36
N LYS A 31 13.32 0.76 -6.18
CA LYS A 31 12.04 1.20 -5.60
C LYS A 31 12.09 2.68 -5.23
N SER A 32 11.08 3.44 -5.63
CA SER A 32 10.92 4.86 -5.29
C SER A 32 10.53 5.10 -3.82
N SER A 33 10.76 4.16 -2.93
CA SER A 33 10.52 4.23 -1.50
C SER A 33 11.80 4.50 -0.72
N THR A 34 11.67 4.96 0.53
CA THR A 34 12.80 5.21 1.43
C THR A 34 13.13 4.04 2.34
N ARG A 35 12.46 2.91 2.17
CA ARG A 35 12.69 1.67 2.94
C ARG A 35 12.15 0.46 2.21
N ILE A 36 12.75 -0.68 2.46
CA ILE A 36 12.26 -1.96 1.98
C ILE A 36 10.92 -2.30 2.67
N ARG A 37 10.02 -2.93 1.93
CA ARG A 37 8.73 -3.45 2.36
C ARG A 37 8.64 -4.93 2.02
N SER A 38 7.86 -5.69 2.75
CA SER A 38 7.67 -7.12 2.48
C SER A 38 7.26 -7.43 1.04
N TYR A 39 6.42 -6.61 0.44
CA TYR A 39 6.02 -6.80 -0.96
C TYR A 39 7.15 -6.51 -1.97
N HIS A 40 8.17 -5.69 -1.62
CA HIS A 40 9.39 -5.55 -2.43
C HIS A 40 10.24 -6.82 -2.35
N GLU A 41 10.31 -7.42 -1.18
CA GLU A 41 11.02 -8.70 -0.98
C GLU A 41 10.33 -9.83 -1.75
N TYR A 42 9.00 -9.86 -1.78
CA TYR A 42 8.24 -10.80 -2.58
C TYR A 42 8.47 -10.60 -4.09
N ASP A 43 8.49 -9.36 -4.57
CA ASP A 43 8.79 -9.02 -5.96
C ASP A 43 10.19 -9.53 -6.36
N ALA A 44 11.20 -9.21 -5.56
CA ALA A 44 12.56 -9.73 -5.74
C ALA A 44 12.61 -11.27 -5.68
N SER A 45 11.77 -11.90 -4.83
CA SER A 45 11.71 -13.37 -4.70
C SER A 45 11.13 -14.03 -5.97
N ILE A 46 10.16 -13.41 -6.62
CA ILE A 46 9.60 -13.89 -7.90
C ILE A 46 10.65 -13.76 -9.00
N GLN A 47 11.33 -12.62 -9.10
CA GLN A 47 12.41 -12.42 -10.08
C GLN A 47 13.52 -13.44 -9.87
N TRP A 48 13.98 -13.62 -8.63
CA TRP A 48 15.01 -14.61 -8.30
C TRP A 48 14.57 -16.04 -8.64
N HIS A 49 13.28 -16.40 -8.39
CA HIS A 49 12.73 -17.69 -8.77
C HIS A 49 12.85 -17.93 -10.28
N VAL A 50 12.37 -16.99 -11.09
CA VAL A 50 12.42 -17.12 -12.56
C VAL A 50 13.86 -17.26 -13.06
N LEU A 51 14.75 -16.40 -12.59
CA LEU A 51 16.16 -16.41 -13.01
C LEU A 51 16.88 -17.68 -12.59
N LYS A 52 16.60 -18.19 -11.38
CA LYS A 52 17.18 -19.42 -10.86
C LYS A 52 16.72 -20.65 -11.62
N GLU A 53 15.41 -20.75 -11.89
CA GLU A 53 14.86 -21.91 -12.60
C GLU A 53 15.25 -21.92 -14.08
N LEU A 54 15.44 -20.76 -14.71
CA LEU A 54 16.01 -20.65 -16.06
C LEU A 54 17.44 -21.20 -16.12
N ASN A 55 18.20 -21.07 -15.04
CA ASN A 55 19.57 -21.56 -14.92
C ASN A 55 20.52 -21.15 -16.08
N MET A 56 20.26 -19.96 -16.67
CA MET A 56 21.06 -19.44 -17.81
C MET A 56 22.42 -18.90 -17.38
N PHE A 57 22.52 -18.46 -16.12
CA PHE A 57 23.72 -17.86 -15.55
C PHE A 57 23.71 -17.97 -14.02
N LYS A 58 24.90 -17.87 -13.43
CA LYS A 58 25.04 -17.87 -11.97
C LYS A 58 24.61 -16.51 -11.41
N ILE A 59 23.62 -16.49 -10.53
CA ILE A 59 23.28 -15.31 -9.71
C ILE A 59 24.26 -15.28 -8.54
N ASN A 60 24.91 -14.13 -8.33
CA ASN A 60 25.78 -13.89 -7.20
C ASN A 60 24.98 -13.30 -6.03
N ASP A 61 24.23 -12.22 -6.28
CA ASP A 61 23.44 -11.55 -5.26
C ASP A 61 22.20 -10.88 -5.88
N ILE A 62 21.24 -10.50 -5.03
CA ILE A 62 20.08 -9.70 -5.40
C ILE A 62 19.90 -8.58 -4.39
N PHE A 63 19.70 -7.35 -4.89
CA PHE A 63 19.62 -6.14 -4.09
C PHE A 63 18.31 -5.42 -4.34
N ILE A 64 17.79 -4.78 -3.29
CA ILE A 64 16.75 -3.77 -3.41
C ILE A 64 17.40 -2.40 -3.21
N VAL A 65 17.19 -1.51 -4.17
CA VAL A 65 17.69 -0.14 -4.16
C VAL A 65 16.57 0.79 -3.74
N THR A 66 16.79 1.57 -2.68
CA THR A 66 15.81 2.55 -2.17
C THR A 66 16.45 3.92 -2.03
N LEU A 67 15.60 4.96 -1.91
CA LEU A 67 16.07 6.32 -1.65
C LEU A 67 16.54 6.45 -0.20
N ASN A 68 17.69 7.08 -0.01
CA ASN A 68 18.21 7.42 1.31
C ASN A 68 17.56 8.72 1.82
N ASN A 69 16.58 8.61 2.70
CA ASN A 69 15.89 9.76 3.28
C ASN A 69 16.73 10.57 4.30
N LYS A 70 17.96 10.13 4.59
CA LYS A 70 18.92 10.86 5.40
C LYS A 70 19.92 11.64 4.52
N PHE A 71 19.83 11.47 3.20
CA PHE A 71 20.66 12.21 2.28
C PHE A 71 20.29 13.70 2.31
N SER A 72 21.27 14.55 2.49
CA SER A 72 21.14 15.98 2.32
C SER A 72 21.93 16.39 1.09
N LYS A 73 21.24 16.97 0.13
CA LYS A 73 21.87 17.51 -1.07
C LYS A 73 22.76 18.69 -0.66
N LYS A 74 23.92 18.75 -1.25
CA LYS A 74 24.77 19.94 -1.32
C LYS A 74 24.77 20.39 -2.78
N GLU A 75 25.82 20.93 -3.29
CA GLU A 75 25.87 21.41 -4.69
C GLU A 75 25.61 20.32 -5.74
N ILE A 76 26.16 19.13 -5.51
CA ILE A 76 26.05 17.99 -6.42
C ILE A 76 25.47 16.78 -5.69
N ILE A 77 24.60 16.03 -6.37
CA ILE A 77 24.08 14.76 -5.87
C ILE A 77 25.16 13.70 -5.99
N ASP A 78 25.56 13.13 -4.85
CA ASP A 78 26.41 11.94 -4.79
C ASP A 78 25.51 10.71 -4.93
N PRO A 79 25.49 9.99 -6.07
CA PRO A 79 24.60 8.86 -6.27
C PRO A 79 24.88 7.70 -5.31
N ILE A 80 26.11 7.55 -4.81
CA ILE A 80 26.46 6.49 -3.86
C ILE A 80 25.79 6.74 -2.51
N LYS A 81 25.65 7.98 -2.10
CA LYS A 81 25.02 8.37 -0.84
C LYS A 81 23.53 8.58 -0.96
N PHE A 82 23.04 8.82 -2.19
CA PHE A 82 21.63 9.08 -2.45
C PHE A 82 20.75 7.83 -2.37
N PHE A 83 21.33 6.65 -2.60
CA PHE A 83 20.63 5.39 -2.55
C PHE A 83 21.11 4.51 -1.37
N ASN A 84 20.20 3.71 -0.83
CA ASN A 84 20.53 2.52 -0.06
C ASN A 84 20.49 1.33 -1.01
N ILE A 85 21.48 0.45 -0.92
CA ILE A 85 21.59 -0.77 -1.72
C ILE A 85 21.73 -1.93 -0.74
N ASP A 86 20.65 -2.64 -0.52
CA ASP A 86 20.57 -3.68 0.51
C ASP A 86 20.42 -5.06 -0.14
N SER A 87 21.32 -5.99 0.19
CA SER A 87 21.17 -7.39 -0.25
C SER A 87 19.96 -8.03 0.42
N VAL A 88 19.17 -8.73 -0.37
CA VAL A 88 18.00 -9.50 0.06
C VAL A 88 18.13 -10.99 -0.30
N LEU A 89 19.35 -11.46 -0.62
CA LEU A 89 19.59 -12.83 -1.06
C LEU A 89 19.06 -13.87 -0.07
N ASP A 90 19.33 -13.71 1.22
CA ASP A 90 18.85 -14.64 2.24
C ASP A 90 17.33 -14.69 2.32
N VAL A 91 16.69 -13.53 2.18
CA VAL A 91 15.22 -13.40 2.20
C VAL A 91 14.58 -14.08 0.99
N VAL A 92 15.10 -13.83 -0.22
CA VAL A 92 14.56 -14.44 -1.44
C VAL A 92 14.77 -15.95 -1.46
N GLN A 93 15.87 -16.43 -0.89
CA GLN A 93 16.14 -17.86 -0.73
C GLN A 93 15.17 -18.51 0.27
N SER A 94 14.90 -17.85 1.38
CA SER A 94 13.93 -18.33 2.38
C SER A 94 12.51 -18.37 1.84
N ASN A 95 12.12 -17.41 1.01
CA ASN A 95 10.80 -17.30 0.40
C ASN A 95 10.57 -18.29 -0.76
N HIS A 96 11.61 -18.96 -1.25
CA HIS A 96 11.56 -19.70 -2.51
C HIS A 96 10.46 -20.78 -2.57
N GLN A 97 10.29 -21.54 -1.51
CA GLN A 97 9.26 -22.60 -1.47
C GLN A 97 7.83 -21.99 -1.43
N GLU A 98 7.65 -20.94 -0.67
CA GLU A 98 6.37 -20.22 -0.60
C GLU A 98 6.02 -19.62 -1.96
N VAL A 99 6.98 -18.98 -2.64
CA VAL A 99 6.79 -18.43 -3.99
C VAL A 99 6.39 -19.52 -4.99
N LYS A 100 7.06 -20.67 -4.99
CA LYS A 100 6.69 -21.81 -5.85
C LYS A 100 5.25 -22.26 -5.60
N GLN A 101 4.88 -22.44 -4.35
CA GLN A 101 3.52 -22.86 -3.99
C GLN A 101 2.47 -21.83 -4.41
N LYS A 102 2.77 -20.55 -4.20
CA LYS A 102 1.88 -19.45 -4.58
C LYS A 102 1.71 -19.33 -6.09
N ILE A 103 2.76 -19.58 -6.86
CA ILE A 103 2.69 -19.61 -8.32
C ILE A 103 1.74 -20.72 -8.80
N ILE A 104 1.85 -21.93 -8.26
CA ILE A 104 0.98 -23.06 -8.58
C ILE A 104 -0.49 -22.70 -8.28
N GLU A 105 -0.74 -22.14 -7.09
CA GLU A 105 -2.06 -21.70 -6.67
C GLU A 105 -2.64 -20.66 -7.64
N LEU A 106 -1.86 -19.61 -7.97
CA LEU A 106 -2.30 -18.54 -8.87
C LEU A 106 -2.56 -19.03 -10.29
N LYS A 107 -1.76 -19.96 -10.81
CA LYS A 107 -2.00 -20.61 -12.11
C LYS A 107 -3.29 -21.43 -12.10
N SER A 108 -3.55 -22.15 -11.02
CA SER A 108 -4.82 -22.90 -10.86
C SER A 108 -6.03 -21.95 -10.88
N ILE A 109 -5.94 -20.82 -10.18
CA ILE A 109 -6.99 -19.80 -10.19
C ILE A 109 -7.16 -19.19 -11.59
N ALA A 110 -6.06 -18.87 -12.26
CA ALA A 110 -6.10 -18.28 -13.60
C ALA A 110 -6.66 -19.25 -14.66
N ALA A 111 -6.49 -20.55 -14.47
CA ALA A 111 -7.05 -21.59 -15.36
C ALA A 111 -8.52 -21.94 -15.06
N SER A 112 -9.06 -21.49 -13.91
CA SER A 112 -10.44 -21.73 -13.54
C SER A 112 -11.40 -20.88 -14.37
N SER A 113 -12.53 -21.46 -14.77
CA SER A 113 -13.66 -20.73 -15.36
C SER A 113 -14.56 -20.07 -14.29
N GLU A 114 -14.35 -20.40 -13.02
CA GLU A 114 -15.16 -19.90 -11.92
C GLU A 114 -14.41 -18.84 -11.13
N GLU A 115 -15.16 -17.88 -10.62
CA GLU A 115 -14.64 -16.83 -9.77
C GLU A 115 -14.21 -17.40 -8.41
N PRO A 116 -12.99 -17.09 -7.93
CA PRO A 116 -12.54 -17.58 -6.63
C PRO A 116 -13.41 -17.00 -5.50
N PRO A 117 -13.84 -17.82 -4.52
CA PRO A 117 -14.67 -17.38 -3.41
C PRO A 117 -13.85 -16.60 -2.38
N ILE A 118 -13.52 -15.35 -2.70
CA ILE A 118 -12.72 -14.48 -1.84
C ILE A 118 -13.60 -13.36 -1.30
N ASP A 119 -13.77 -13.32 0.01
CA ASP A 119 -14.48 -12.25 0.69
C ASP A 119 -13.72 -10.92 0.63
N ILE A 120 -14.46 -9.80 0.71
CA ILE A 120 -13.84 -8.50 0.84
C ILE A 120 -13.02 -8.41 2.14
N GLY A 121 -11.85 -7.79 2.04
CA GLY A 121 -10.92 -7.72 3.17
C GLY A 121 -9.93 -6.56 3.05
N PRO A 122 -9.05 -6.39 4.06
CA PRO A 122 -7.97 -5.42 3.99
C PRO A 122 -7.03 -5.63 2.79
N HIS A 123 -6.89 -6.88 2.32
CA HIS A 123 -6.10 -7.24 1.14
C HIS A 123 -6.61 -6.56 -0.14
N CYS A 124 -7.89 -6.21 -0.22
CA CYS A 124 -8.44 -5.48 -1.37
C CYS A 124 -7.84 -4.08 -1.56
N LYS A 125 -7.20 -3.51 -0.51
CA LYS A 125 -6.63 -2.16 -0.52
C LYS A 125 -5.15 -2.12 -0.15
N LYS A 126 -4.54 -3.27 0.13
CA LYS A 126 -3.13 -3.37 0.54
C LYS A 126 -2.46 -4.57 -0.13
N PRO A 127 -1.21 -4.41 -0.61
CA PRO A 127 -0.38 -3.20 -0.64
C PRO A 127 -0.91 -2.13 -1.59
N HIS A 128 -1.68 -2.53 -2.62
CA HIS A 128 -2.30 -1.67 -3.64
C HIS A 128 -3.79 -1.95 -3.73
N GLY A 129 -4.55 -1.03 -4.35
CA GLY A 129 -5.97 -1.25 -4.62
C GLY A 129 -6.19 -2.38 -5.62
N CYS A 130 -7.08 -3.31 -5.29
CA CYS A 130 -7.48 -4.37 -6.20
C CYS A 130 -8.28 -3.79 -7.38
N VAL A 131 -8.03 -4.25 -8.60
CA VAL A 131 -8.75 -3.80 -9.80
C VAL A 131 -10.22 -4.24 -9.83
N TYR A 132 -10.60 -5.22 -9.01
CA TYR A 132 -11.97 -5.76 -8.91
C TYR A 132 -12.78 -5.14 -7.76
N LEU A 133 -12.35 -4.01 -7.19
CA LEU A 133 -13.08 -3.37 -6.08
C LEU A 133 -14.54 -3.12 -6.42
N ASP A 134 -14.82 -2.57 -7.61
CA ASP A 134 -16.19 -2.23 -8.04
C ASP A 134 -17.08 -3.47 -8.24
N LYS A 135 -16.49 -4.64 -8.46
CA LYS A 135 -17.21 -5.90 -8.59
C LYS A 135 -17.53 -6.53 -7.23
N CYS A 136 -16.54 -6.55 -6.31
CA CYS A 136 -16.63 -7.32 -5.08
C CYS A 136 -17.22 -6.53 -3.91
N TRP A 137 -17.04 -5.21 -3.92
CA TRP A 137 -17.51 -4.37 -2.81
C TRP A 137 -18.98 -4.01 -2.98
N PRO A 138 -19.74 -3.83 -1.89
CA PRO A 138 -21.16 -3.55 -1.98
C PRO A 138 -21.43 -2.19 -2.66
N ASN A 139 -22.45 -2.14 -3.51
CA ASN A 139 -22.84 -0.93 -4.25
C ASN A 139 -23.16 0.25 -3.33
N ASN A 140 -23.69 -0.03 -2.12
CA ASN A 140 -24.06 0.98 -1.13
C ASN A 140 -22.89 1.45 -0.26
N MET A 141 -21.64 1.04 -0.54
CA MET A 141 -20.49 1.40 0.32
C MET A 141 -20.26 2.92 0.40
N ASN A 142 -20.67 3.66 -0.63
CA ASN A 142 -20.53 5.11 -0.72
C ASN A 142 -21.77 5.87 -0.25
N ASP A 143 -22.85 5.20 0.11
CA ASP A 143 -24.05 5.84 0.61
C ASP A 143 -23.79 6.56 1.93
N ILE A 144 -24.49 7.65 2.17
CA ILE A 144 -24.24 8.53 3.31
C ILE A 144 -24.38 7.80 4.66
N ASN A 145 -25.23 6.79 4.72
CA ASN A 145 -25.49 5.97 5.91
C ASN A 145 -24.69 4.66 5.97
N SER A 146 -23.86 4.39 4.98
CA SER A 146 -23.07 3.16 4.96
C SER A 146 -22.06 3.11 6.09
N VAL A 147 -21.90 1.93 6.71
CA VAL A 147 -20.87 1.69 7.75
C VAL A 147 -19.45 1.96 7.21
N PHE A 148 -19.25 1.87 5.90
CA PHE A 148 -17.97 2.23 5.26
C PHE A 148 -17.68 3.73 5.31
N ARG A 149 -18.65 4.58 5.59
CA ARG A 149 -18.53 6.04 5.74
C ARG A 149 -18.22 6.48 7.18
N PHE A 150 -18.17 5.57 8.15
CA PHE A 150 -17.77 5.96 9.50
C PHE A 150 -16.42 6.67 9.52
N TYR A 151 -16.42 7.86 10.09
CA TYR A 151 -15.23 8.70 10.20
C TYR A 151 -14.14 8.03 11.03
N ARG A 152 -12.93 7.96 10.47
CA ARG A 152 -11.74 7.35 11.11
C ARG A 152 -11.94 5.95 11.71
N MET A 153 -12.95 5.22 11.32
CA MET A 153 -13.06 3.80 11.65
C MET A 153 -12.10 3.02 10.74
N ASN A 154 -11.30 2.13 11.33
CA ASN A 154 -10.38 1.31 10.53
C ASN A 154 -11.16 0.34 9.61
N LEU A 155 -10.55 0.01 8.48
CA LEU A 155 -11.20 -0.80 7.46
C LEU A 155 -11.59 -2.20 7.97
N LYS A 156 -10.75 -2.83 8.81
CA LYS A 156 -11.03 -4.15 9.38
C LYS A 156 -12.34 -4.14 10.21
N LYS A 157 -12.56 -3.10 11.01
CA LYS A 157 -13.81 -2.95 11.80
C LYS A 157 -15.03 -2.72 10.89
N LYS A 158 -14.89 -1.90 9.84
CA LYS A 158 -15.95 -1.67 8.85
C LYS A 158 -16.36 -2.96 8.14
N ILE A 159 -15.40 -3.76 7.70
CA ILE A 159 -15.65 -5.05 7.06
C ILE A 159 -16.28 -6.04 8.06
N SER A 160 -15.79 -6.05 9.30
CA SER A 160 -16.39 -6.90 10.34
C SER A 160 -17.87 -6.59 10.59
N LEU A 161 -18.26 -5.31 10.60
CA LEU A 161 -19.67 -4.91 10.70
C LEU A 161 -20.46 -5.40 9.48
N TYR A 162 -19.92 -5.16 8.29
CA TYR A 162 -20.57 -5.58 7.04
C TYR A 162 -20.79 -7.10 6.99
N ASN A 163 -19.80 -7.90 7.35
CA ASN A 163 -19.89 -9.37 7.36
C ASN A 163 -20.90 -9.90 8.41
N GLN A 164 -21.26 -9.07 9.41
CA GLN A 164 -22.33 -9.34 10.35
C GLN A 164 -23.71 -8.88 9.85
N GLY A 165 -23.82 -8.43 8.61
CA GLY A 165 -25.05 -7.88 8.03
C GLY A 165 -25.35 -6.44 8.44
N ILE A 166 -24.43 -5.78 9.14
CA ILE A 166 -24.52 -4.38 9.55
C ILE A 166 -23.87 -3.52 8.47
N ASP A 167 -24.61 -3.16 7.43
CA ASP A 167 -24.13 -2.41 6.27
C ASP A 167 -24.43 -0.91 6.35
N THR A 168 -25.43 -0.51 7.19
CA THR A 168 -25.85 0.88 7.35
C THR A 168 -25.87 1.32 8.83
N PHE A 169 -25.90 2.65 9.05
CA PHE A 169 -25.91 3.22 10.41
C PHE A 169 -27.12 2.78 11.23
N GLU A 170 -28.28 2.56 10.59
CA GLU A 170 -29.53 2.16 11.26
C GLU A 170 -29.42 0.77 11.89
N LYS A 171 -28.59 -0.11 11.29
CA LYS A 171 -28.38 -1.48 11.77
C LYS A 171 -27.36 -1.58 12.91
N VAL A 172 -26.67 -0.48 13.24
CA VAL A 172 -25.68 -0.48 14.33
C VAL A 172 -26.39 -0.41 15.68
N ASN A 173 -26.39 -1.51 16.42
CA ASN A 173 -26.98 -1.62 17.74
C ASN A 173 -26.00 -1.29 18.87
N ASP A 174 -24.73 -1.68 18.74
CA ASP A 174 -23.68 -1.40 19.71
C ASP A 174 -23.12 0.02 19.50
N ILE A 175 -23.85 1.01 20.00
CA ILE A 175 -23.46 2.42 19.92
C ILE A 175 -22.29 2.71 20.87
N ASP A 176 -22.11 1.95 21.94
CA ASP A 176 -21.08 2.21 22.94
C ASP A 176 -19.67 1.91 22.44
N SER A 177 -19.53 1.01 21.48
CA SER A 177 -18.25 0.76 20.79
C SER A 177 -17.80 1.88 19.83
N LEU A 178 -18.66 2.89 19.59
CA LEU A 178 -18.41 4.00 18.70
C LEU A 178 -17.76 5.19 19.42
N THR A 179 -16.87 5.89 18.71
CA THR A 179 -16.32 7.17 19.19
C THR A 179 -17.40 8.25 19.22
N SER A 180 -17.18 9.33 20.00
CA SER A 180 -18.09 10.48 20.06
C SER A 180 -18.37 11.07 18.66
N THR A 181 -17.36 11.14 17.81
CA THR A 181 -17.51 11.64 16.43
C THR A 181 -18.40 10.72 15.59
N GLN A 182 -18.27 9.40 15.74
CA GLN A 182 -19.10 8.41 15.02
C GLN A 182 -20.54 8.42 15.56
N LYS A 183 -20.74 8.59 16.87
CA LYS A 183 -22.07 8.79 17.46
C LYS A 183 -22.74 10.05 16.90
N ASN A 184 -22.01 11.17 16.84
CA ASN A 184 -22.49 12.40 16.25
C ASN A 184 -22.82 12.24 14.74
N GLN A 185 -22.02 11.46 14.00
CA GLN A 185 -22.27 11.17 12.58
C GLN A 185 -23.61 10.44 12.39
N MET A 186 -23.87 9.41 13.21
CA MET A 186 -25.15 8.70 13.19
C MET A 186 -26.32 9.59 13.60
N GLU A 187 -26.15 10.42 14.62
CA GLU A 187 -27.18 11.34 15.10
C GLU A 187 -27.53 12.39 14.04
N ALA A 188 -26.51 12.99 13.40
CA ALA A 188 -26.71 13.95 12.31
C ALA A 188 -27.47 13.30 11.14
N PHE A 189 -27.14 12.07 10.80
CA PHE A 189 -27.83 11.32 9.76
C PHE A 189 -29.32 11.07 10.16
N ARG A 190 -29.57 10.57 11.38
CA ARG A 190 -30.95 10.31 11.88
C ARG A 190 -31.82 11.57 11.90
N LYS A 191 -31.23 12.70 12.23
CA LYS A 191 -31.94 14.00 12.27
C LYS A 191 -32.05 14.67 10.90
N ALA A 192 -31.40 14.14 9.89
CA ALA A 192 -31.23 14.80 8.57
C ALA A 192 -30.77 16.25 8.71
N ALA A 193 -29.97 16.56 9.74
CA ALA A 193 -29.53 17.91 10.07
C ALA A 193 -28.12 17.92 10.70
N PRO A 194 -27.33 18.98 10.49
CA PRO A 194 -26.03 19.13 11.14
C PRO A 194 -26.17 19.31 12.65
N ILE A 195 -25.21 18.73 13.41
CA ILE A 195 -25.08 18.98 14.85
C ILE A 195 -24.22 20.23 15.04
N ILE A 196 -24.86 21.34 15.42
CA ILE A 196 -24.20 22.65 15.59
C ILE A 196 -24.08 22.97 17.09
N LYS A 197 -22.87 22.99 17.62
CA LYS A 197 -22.57 23.37 18.99
C LYS A 197 -22.34 24.89 19.07
N LYS A 198 -23.41 25.68 19.04
CA LYS A 198 -23.35 27.15 19.00
C LYS A 198 -22.46 27.77 20.09
N GLN A 199 -22.52 27.25 21.31
CA GLN A 199 -21.71 27.76 22.43
C GLN A 199 -20.20 27.51 22.23
N GLU A 200 -19.83 26.33 21.68
CA GLU A 200 -18.43 26.00 21.40
C GLU A 200 -17.89 26.85 20.25
N ILE A 201 -18.72 27.08 19.22
CA ILE A 201 -18.40 27.99 18.11
C ILE A 201 -18.17 29.40 18.67
N LYS A 202 -19.10 29.88 19.53
CA LYS A 202 -18.96 31.21 20.13
C LYS A 202 -17.67 31.32 20.95
N LYS A 203 -17.38 30.35 21.83
CA LYS A 203 -16.11 30.32 22.59
C LYS A 203 -14.87 30.36 21.70
N PHE A 204 -14.93 29.74 20.52
CA PHE A 204 -13.85 29.78 19.55
C PHE A 204 -13.75 31.17 18.92
N THR A 205 -14.85 31.72 18.41
CA THR A 205 -14.87 33.03 17.74
C THR A 205 -14.50 34.18 18.66
N ASP A 206 -14.89 34.11 19.96
CA ASP A 206 -14.55 35.13 20.96
C ASP A 206 -13.03 35.21 21.25
N LYS A 207 -12.25 34.20 20.83
CA LYS A 207 -10.78 34.20 20.96
C LYS A 207 -10.06 34.79 19.74
N ILE A 208 -10.80 35.12 18.69
CA ILE A 208 -10.21 35.63 17.45
C ILE A 208 -9.90 37.10 17.64
N ILE A 209 -8.63 37.48 17.49
CA ILE A 209 -8.14 38.86 17.56
C ILE A 209 -7.68 39.26 16.16
N TYR A 210 -8.16 40.43 15.71
CA TYR A 210 -7.75 40.98 14.43
C TYR A 210 -6.48 41.81 14.51
N PRO A 211 -5.58 41.84 13.50
CA PRO A 211 -5.73 41.15 12.21
C PRO A 211 -5.49 39.63 12.30
N ILE A 212 -6.18 38.85 11.46
CA ILE A 212 -6.01 37.40 11.35
C ILE A 212 -5.08 37.11 10.17
N SER A 213 -4.10 36.22 10.40
CA SER A 213 -3.28 35.65 9.33
C SER A 213 -3.74 34.22 9.04
N PHE A 214 -3.92 33.92 7.75
CA PHE A 214 -4.22 32.57 7.27
C PHE A 214 -2.94 31.96 6.74
N PHE A 215 -2.56 30.81 7.28
CA PHE A 215 -1.39 30.06 6.84
C PHE A 215 -1.84 28.72 6.29
N ASP A 216 -1.26 28.35 5.16
CA ASP A 216 -1.31 27.00 4.61
C ASP A 216 0.11 26.57 4.24
N PHE A 217 0.38 25.27 4.31
CA PHE A 217 1.69 24.70 4.06
C PHE A 217 1.57 23.62 3.02
N GLU A 218 2.29 23.78 1.91
CA GLU A 218 2.43 22.78 0.89
C GLU A 218 3.78 22.07 1.04
N THR A 219 3.80 20.76 0.81
CA THR A 219 5.02 19.95 0.87
C THR A 219 5.42 19.48 -0.51
N PHE A 220 6.69 19.69 -0.84
CA PHE A 220 7.31 19.06 -1.99
C PHE A 220 7.97 17.74 -1.56
N THR A 221 7.69 16.67 -2.30
CA THR A 221 8.24 15.34 -2.02
C THR A 221 8.86 14.74 -3.28
N ASP A 222 9.71 15.50 -3.94
CA ASP A 222 10.45 15.00 -5.09
C ASP A 222 11.51 14.00 -4.64
N ALA A 223 11.69 12.93 -5.43
CA ALA A 223 12.72 11.93 -5.18
C ALA A 223 14.11 12.55 -5.17
N VAL A 224 14.35 13.49 -6.09
CA VAL A 224 15.59 14.29 -6.17
C VAL A 224 15.32 15.63 -5.53
N PRO A 225 16.03 16.00 -4.44
CA PRO A 225 15.84 17.30 -3.79
C PRO A 225 16.14 18.45 -4.75
N LEU A 226 15.22 19.39 -4.90
CA LEU A 226 15.38 20.60 -5.72
C LEU A 226 16.25 21.65 -5.00
N TYR A 227 16.17 21.68 -3.65
CA TYR A 227 16.86 22.64 -2.79
C TYR A 227 17.88 21.92 -1.91
N ASP A 228 18.87 22.67 -1.43
CA ASP A 228 19.90 22.17 -0.51
C ASP A 228 19.40 22.11 0.93
#